data_8a022c711bd0c93f85c920f6a796e998
#
_entry.id   8a022c711bd0c93f85c920f6a796e998
#
_cell.length_a   1.000
_cell.length_b   1.000
_cell.length_c   1.000
_cell.angle_alpha   90.00
_cell.angle_beta   90.00
_cell.angle_gamma   90.00
#
_symmetry.space_group_name_H-M   'P 1'
#
loop_
_entity.id
_entity.type
_entity.pdbx_description
1 polymer ?
#
loop_
_entity_poly.entity_id
_entity_poly.type
_entity_poly.pdbx_seq_one_letter_code
_entity_poly.pdbx_strand_id
1 'polypeptide(L)'
;MLARRLLTPVLVAVIVLALGGCGNTDSWVDAAPAQGWPAQYGDSANTSYSPAAGAGKLVLRWTRSAKGSLAAGPALGARGFLALNAQTPGGCSFMEWEIGNGRQRWCTRLAQGGGFGGPLFDGFDNLYVGQPGAIISFPPTQWTRWREPVIGMPTTPRFLGDGRLLVSTHLGQLLVFDTHRGAVVGTALDLVEGVDPADATRGLADCAPARAGCPVAAAPAFSPASGMVVVNVWQPGAPAAGLVGLKYRGGQLSREWTSDAVGAGALGSPVLSADGATIYVNGRDQRLWALHAADGKVKWSVPLGFTAQTPPTVTPQGLIVSGGGPDARLGAFHDKGDHADSAWRRDDVTVLSTSSVAGGGLGYTVTAGMNLLVFDPANGHTVNSYPLPGATGSPLGVSLGKDRRVVAATSDGQIYSFDPA
;
A
#
# COMPACT_ATOMS: atom_id res chain seq x y z
N MET A 1 -21.15 56.96 -44.76
CA MET A 1 -20.30 55.74 -44.99
C MET A 1 -19.24 55.54 -43.91
N LEU A 2 -19.52 55.81 -42.62
CA LEU A 2 -18.53 55.68 -41.52
C LEU A 2 -18.88 54.65 -40.43
N ALA A 3 -20.03 53.99 -40.54
CA ALA A 3 -20.50 53.07 -39.47
C ALA A 3 -20.16 51.57 -39.67
N ARG A 4 -19.49 51.19 -40.77
CA ARG A 4 -19.23 49.76 -41.10
C ARG A 4 -17.81 49.28 -40.83
N ARG A 5 -16.88 50.13 -40.35
CA ARG A 5 -15.46 49.74 -40.12
C ARG A 5 -15.10 49.48 -38.65
N LEU A 6 -15.99 49.69 -37.71
CA LEU A 6 -15.73 49.51 -36.27
C LEU A 6 -16.24 48.19 -35.65
N LEU A 7 -17.02 47.42 -36.36
CA LEU A 7 -17.60 46.15 -35.84
C LEU A 7 -16.71 44.91 -36.08
N THR A 8 -15.78 44.95 -37.01
CA THR A 8 -14.91 43.80 -37.35
C THR A 8 -13.81 43.53 -36.36
N PRO A 9 -13.12 44.50 -35.71
CA PRO A 9 -12.06 44.18 -34.73
C PRO A 9 -12.59 43.70 -33.38
N VAL A 10 -13.82 44.03 -33.00
CA VAL A 10 -14.43 43.60 -31.74
C VAL A 10 -14.84 42.12 -31.79
N LEU A 11 -15.32 41.66 -32.94
CA LEU A 11 -15.72 40.25 -33.10
C LEU A 11 -14.51 39.29 -33.10
N VAL A 12 -13.36 39.71 -33.65
CA VAL A 12 -12.15 38.92 -33.68
C VAL A 12 -11.52 38.86 -32.28
N ALA A 13 -11.56 39.95 -31.49
CA ALA A 13 -11.09 39.97 -30.12
C ALA A 13 -11.88 39.08 -29.16
N VAL A 14 -13.20 38.98 -29.35
CA VAL A 14 -14.07 38.10 -28.54
C VAL A 14 -13.86 36.64 -28.88
N ILE A 15 -13.59 36.28 -30.14
CA ILE A 15 -13.34 34.89 -30.55
C ILE A 15 -11.97 34.42 -30.05
N VAL A 16 -10.97 35.28 -29.97
CA VAL A 16 -9.61 34.91 -29.41
C VAL A 16 -9.65 34.72 -27.89
N LEU A 17 -10.52 35.43 -27.18
CA LEU A 17 -10.72 35.25 -25.73
C LEU A 17 -11.51 33.98 -25.36
N ALA A 18 -12.29 33.43 -26.28
CA ALA A 18 -13.06 32.20 -26.07
C ALA A 18 -12.24 30.90 -26.32
N LEU A 19 -11.07 30.99 -26.94
CA LEU A 19 -10.20 29.84 -27.24
C LEU A 19 -9.10 29.60 -26.17
N GLY A 20 -9.01 30.46 -25.15
CA GLY A 20 -8.03 30.35 -24.07
C GLY A 20 -8.46 29.51 -22.85
N GLY A 21 -9.60 28.83 -22.91
CA GLY A 21 -10.26 28.25 -21.72
C GLY A 21 -10.24 26.74 -21.57
N CYS A 22 -9.32 26.00 -22.18
CA CYS A 22 -9.03 24.60 -21.80
C CYS A 22 -7.69 24.52 -21.06
N GLY A 23 -7.60 25.22 -19.94
CA GLY A 23 -6.54 24.99 -18.98
C GLY A 23 -6.74 23.60 -18.38
N ASN A 24 -5.69 22.79 -18.37
CA ASN A 24 -5.65 21.50 -17.73
C ASN A 24 -5.93 21.69 -16.23
N THR A 25 -7.19 21.47 -15.80
CA THR A 25 -7.64 21.71 -14.42
C THR A 25 -6.98 20.77 -13.42
N ASP A 26 -6.31 19.72 -13.87
CA ASP A 26 -5.58 18.76 -13.03
C ASP A 26 -4.34 19.35 -12.33
N SER A 27 -3.88 20.53 -12.74
CA SER A 27 -2.66 21.15 -12.19
C SER A 27 -2.87 21.99 -10.92
N TRP A 28 -4.11 22.14 -10.45
CA TRP A 28 -4.47 23.07 -9.37
C TRP A 28 -4.76 22.41 -8.03
N VAL A 29 -4.89 21.09 -8.00
CA VAL A 29 -5.20 20.36 -6.78
C VAL A 29 -4.15 19.26 -6.57
N ASP A 30 -3.48 19.31 -5.45
CA ASP A 30 -2.51 18.29 -5.06
C ASP A 30 -3.20 16.93 -4.90
N ALA A 31 -2.59 15.88 -5.44
CA ALA A 31 -3.09 14.55 -5.27
C ALA A 31 -2.96 14.12 -3.79
N ALA A 32 -4.05 13.62 -3.27
CA ALA A 32 -4.17 13.04 -1.93
C ALA A 32 -4.71 11.62 -2.03
N PRO A 33 -4.47 10.73 -1.05
CA PRO A 33 -4.97 9.36 -1.09
C PRO A 33 -6.50 9.31 -1.18
N ALA A 34 -7.03 8.34 -1.92
CA ALA A 34 -8.47 8.08 -1.96
C ALA A 34 -8.99 7.68 -0.58
N GLN A 35 -10.27 8.00 -0.31
CA GLN A 35 -10.93 7.53 0.90
C GLN A 35 -11.22 6.03 0.82
N GLY A 36 -11.02 5.31 1.90
CA GLY A 36 -11.24 3.88 2.01
C GLY A 36 -9.93 3.11 2.08
N TRP A 37 -9.53 2.43 1.02
CA TRP A 37 -8.34 1.57 0.97
C TRP A 37 -7.47 1.87 -0.25
N PRO A 38 -6.85 3.06 -0.33
CA PRO A 38 -6.18 3.52 -1.54
C PRO A 38 -4.97 2.69 -1.98
N ALA A 39 -4.36 1.93 -1.08
CA ALA A 39 -3.16 1.15 -1.36
C ALA A 39 -3.08 -0.13 -0.51
N GLN A 40 -2.08 -0.95 -0.77
CA GLN A 40 -1.69 -2.05 0.11
C GLN A 40 -1.50 -1.54 1.55
N TYR A 41 -2.11 -2.24 2.53
CA TYR A 41 -2.14 -1.88 3.96
C TYR A 41 -2.91 -0.59 4.28
N GLY A 42 -3.76 -0.13 3.37
CA GLY A 42 -4.72 0.95 3.60
C GLY A 42 -4.16 2.34 3.39
N ASP A 43 -3.15 2.75 4.11
CA ASP A 43 -2.60 4.10 4.10
C ASP A 43 -1.08 4.16 3.91
N SER A 44 -0.52 5.37 3.90
CA SER A 44 0.92 5.56 3.73
C SER A 44 1.75 5.09 4.94
N ALA A 45 1.14 4.98 6.12
CA ALA A 45 1.78 4.49 7.34
C ALA A 45 1.71 2.96 7.50
N ASN A 46 1.07 2.25 6.56
CA ASN A 46 0.84 0.80 6.54
C ASN A 46 -0.05 0.31 7.70
N THR A 47 -0.95 1.14 8.22
CA THR A 47 -1.67 0.81 9.46
C THR A 47 -2.67 -0.32 9.33
N SER A 48 -3.10 -0.67 8.12
CA SER A 48 -4.21 -1.60 7.86
C SER A 48 -5.48 -1.23 8.62
N TYR A 49 -5.65 0.06 8.88
CA TYR A 49 -6.82 0.67 9.50
C TYR A 49 -7.56 1.57 8.50
N SER A 50 -8.88 1.48 8.50
CA SER A 50 -9.75 2.39 7.76
C SER A 50 -10.60 3.19 8.74
N PRO A 51 -10.65 4.53 8.68
CA PRO A 51 -11.55 5.32 9.52
C PRO A 51 -13.03 5.12 9.17
N ALA A 52 -13.33 4.55 8.00
CA ALA A 52 -14.70 4.22 7.61
C ALA A 52 -15.27 3.11 8.50
N ALA A 53 -16.56 3.20 8.81
CA ALA A 53 -17.24 2.16 9.57
C ALA A 53 -17.26 0.85 8.80
N GLY A 54 -17.11 -0.27 9.51
CA GLY A 54 -17.23 -1.61 8.97
C GLY A 54 -18.69 -2.12 8.92
N ALA A 55 -18.89 -3.31 8.35
CA ALA A 55 -20.15 -4.05 8.36
C ALA A 55 -19.97 -5.41 9.04
N GLY A 56 -20.75 -5.68 10.09
CA GLY A 56 -20.71 -6.96 10.80
C GLY A 56 -21.42 -8.08 10.05
N LYS A 57 -22.43 -7.75 9.24
CA LYS A 57 -23.14 -8.69 8.36
C LYS A 57 -22.81 -8.37 6.91
N LEU A 58 -22.45 -9.41 6.15
CA LEU A 58 -21.98 -9.31 4.78
C LEU A 58 -22.70 -10.32 3.89
N VAL A 59 -22.81 -10.00 2.61
CA VAL A 59 -23.28 -10.90 1.57
C VAL A 59 -22.25 -10.95 0.45
N LEU A 60 -21.80 -12.14 0.05
CA LEU A 60 -20.92 -12.31 -1.11
C LEU A 60 -21.64 -11.82 -2.36
N ARG A 61 -21.17 -10.74 -2.93
CA ARG A 61 -21.77 -10.10 -4.11
C ARG A 61 -21.31 -10.75 -5.41
N TRP A 62 -20.01 -10.94 -5.52
CA TRP A 62 -19.40 -11.57 -6.69
C TRP A 62 -18.02 -12.15 -6.38
N THR A 63 -17.62 -13.12 -7.20
CA THR A 63 -16.26 -13.66 -7.27
C THR A 63 -15.74 -13.51 -8.69
N ARG A 64 -14.48 -13.12 -8.84
CA ARG A 64 -13.78 -12.98 -10.13
C ARG A 64 -12.35 -13.45 -10.02
N SER A 65 -11.78 -13.80 -11.18
CA SER A 65 -10.36 -14.13 -11.31
C SER A 65 -9.63 -13.10 -12.16
N ALA A 66 -8.48 -12.64 -11.67
CA ALA A 66 -7.55 -11.81 -12.45
C ALA A 66 -6.82 -12.62 -13.55
N LYS A 67 -6.99 -13.95 -13.59
CA LYS A 67 -6.30 -14.88 -14.51
C LYS A 67 -4.77 -14.76 -14.47
N GLY A 68 -4.24 -14.46 -13.31
CA GLY A 68 -2.82 -14.30 -13.03
C GLY A 68 -2.56 -14.16 -11.54
N SER A 69 -1.30 -14.32 -11.12
CA SER A 69 -0.92 -14.18 -9.73
C SER A 69 -0.88 -12.72 -9.29
N LEU A 70 -1.20 -12.48 -8.01
CA LEU A 70 -1.11 -11.20 -7.34
C LEU A 70 -0.05 -11.28 -6.25
N ALA A 71 0.76 -10.23 -6.13
CA ALA A 71 1.72 -10.09 -5.04
C ALA A 71 1.21 -9.16 -3.92
N ALA A 72 0.19 -8.35 -4.21
CA ALA A 72 -0.43 -7.43 -3.25
C ALA A 72 -1.96 -7.47 -3.40
N GLY A 73 -2.66 -7.16 -2.31
CA GLY A 73 -4.12 -7.03 -2.33
C GLY A 73 -4.59 -5.85 -3.18
N PRO A 74 -5.89 -5.81 -3.54
CA PRO A 74 -6.46 -4.75 -4.35
C PRO A 74 -6.44 -3.40 -3.62
N ALA A 75 -6.22 -2.32 -4.37
CA ALA A 75 -6.52 -0.96 -3.93
C ALA A 75 -7.96 -0.61 -4.30
N LEU A 76 -8.61 0.22 -3.47
CA LEU A 76 -9.98 0.68 -3.67
C LEU A 76 -10.00 2.20 -3.84
N GLY A 77 -10.60 2.65 -4.95
CA GLY A 77 -10.72 4.06 -5.29
C GLY A 77 -11.94 4.74 -4.66
N ALA A 78 -12.00 6.07 -4.82
CA ALA A 78 -13.02 6.91 -4.19
C ALA A 78 -14.41 6.73 -4.80
N ARG A 79 -14.52 6.32 -6.07
CA ARG A 79 -15.78 6.26 -6.84
C ARG A 79 -16.29 4.85 -7.09
N GLY A 80 -15.81 3.87 -6.31
CA GLY A 80 -16.29 2.49 -6.42
C GLY A 80 -15.52 1.67 -7.46
N PHE A 81 -14.24 1.94 -7.62
CA PHE A 81 -13.31 1.17 -8.43
C PHE A 81 -12.35 0.37 -7.57
N LEU A 82 -11.88 -0.74 -8.08
CA LEU A 82 -10.75 -1.47 -7.54
C LEU A 82 -9.68 -1.66 -8.62
N ALA A 83 -8.42 -1.61 -8.22
CA ALA A 83 -7.30 -1.84 -9.11
C ALA A 83 -6.44 -3.01 -8.64
N LEU A 84 -5.90 -3.74 -9.61
CA LEU A 84 -5.06 -4.93 -9.42
C LEU A 84 -3.80 -4.80 -10.28
N ASN A 85 -2.67 -5.19 -9.70
CA ASN A 85 -1.40 -5.39 -10.41
C ASN A 85 -1.11 -6.89 -10.42
N ALA A 86 -1.33 -7.55 -11.57
CA ALA A 86 -1.27 -8.99 -11.71
C ALA A 86 -0.15 -9.43 -12.65
N GLN A 87 0.41 -10.60 -12.41
CA GLN A 87 1.28 -11.29 -13.37
C GLN A 87 0.45 -12.27 -14.19
N THR A 88 0.06 -11.86 -15.40
CA THR A 88 -0.78 -12.67 -16.28
C THR A 88 0.03 -13.21 -17.47
N PRO A 89 -0.15 -14.47 -17.85
CA PRO A 89 0.52 -15.04 -19.02
C PRO A 89 0.05 -14.36 -20.32
N GLY A 90 0.81 -13.39 -20.82
CA GLY A 90 0.57 -12.75 -22.11
C GLY A 90 -0.63 -11.82 -22.22
N GLY A 91 -1.23 -11.42 -21.11
CA GLY A 91 -2.46 -10.63 -21.09
C GLY A 91 -2.38 -9.30 -20.34
N CYS A 92 -3.50 -8.88 -19.83
CA CYS A 92 -3.67 -7.69 -19.04
C CYS A 92 -2.98 -7.84 -17.68
N SER A 93 -2.00 -7.02 -17.37
CA SER A 93 -1.30 -7.04 -16.08
C SER A 93 -1.90 -6.06 -15.10
N PHE A 94 -2.28 -4.87 -15.55
CA PHE A 94 -2.87 -3.84 -14.72
C PHE A 94 -4.34 -3.65 -15.09
N MET A 95 -5.22 -3.77 -14.11
CA MET A 95 -6.67 -3.85 -14.32
C MET A 95 -7.41 -2.92 -13.37
N GLU A 96 -8.49 -2.31 -13.89
CA GLU A 96 -9.48 -1.60 -13.10
C GLU A 96 -10.86 -2.26 -13.25
N TRP A 97 -11.54 -2.51 -12.12
CA TRP A 97 -12.86 -3.12 -12.07
C TRP A 97 -13.83 -2.26 -11.26
N GLU A 98 -15.12 -2.39 -11.55
CA GLU A 98 -16.20 -1.83 -10.73
C GLU A 98 -16.42 -2.71 -9.50
N ILE A 99 -16.33 -2.14 -8.30
CA ILE A 99 -16.53 -2.90 -7.05
C ILE A 99 -17.94 -3.46 -6.96
N GLY A 100 -18.96 -2.71 -7.45
CA GLY A 100 -20.37 -3.08 -7.28
C GLY A 100 -20.81 -4.34 -8.01
N ASN A 101 -20.17 -4.72 -9.12
CA ASN A 101 -20.59 -5.85 -9.97
C ASN A 101 -19.42 -6.71 -10.47
N GLY A 102 -18.18 -6.34 -10.19
CA GLY A 102 -16.98 -7.05 -10.63
C GLY A 102 -16.76 -6.97 -12.16
N ARG A 103 -17.33 -5.96 -12.84
CA ARG A 103 -17.09 -5.74 -14.26
C ARG A 103 -15.74 -5.10 -14.46
N GLN A 104 -14.91 -5.72 -15.30
CA GLN A 104 -13.65 -5.10 -15.73
C GLN A 104 -13.94 -3.90 -16.61
N ARG A 105 -13.46 -2.72 -16.22
CA ARG A 105 -13.59 -1.49 -17.00
C ARG A 105 -12.57 -1.45 -18.11
N TRP A 106 -11.33 -1.68 -17.74
CA TRP A 106 -10.21 -1.73 -18.67
C TRP A 106 -9.08 -2.60 -18.11
N CYS A 107 -8.17 -2.92 -18.98
CA CYS A 107 -6.89 -3.50 -18.60
C CYS A 107 -5.78 -3.01 -19.54
N THR A 108 -4.57 -2.94 -19.00
CA THR A 108 -3.38 -2.55 -19.75
C THR A 108 -2.31 -3.63 -19.59
N ARG A 109 -1.68 -3.98 -20.69
CA ARG A 109 -0.49 -4.83 -20.66
C ARG A 109 0.71 -3.97 -20.24
N LEU A 110 1.30 -4.30 -19.12
CA LEU A 110 2.58 -3.72 -18.72
C LEU A 110 3.69 -4.47 -19.45
N ALA A 111 4.59 -3.74 -20.12
CA ALA A 111 5.57 -4.31 -21.05
C ALA A 111 6.49 -5.37 -20.42
N GLN A 112 6.75 -5.24 -19.12
CA GLN A 112 7.60 -6.16 -18.34
C GLN A 112 6.78 -7.04 -17.37
N GLY A 113 5.45 -7.13 -17.56
CA GLY A 113 4.55 -7.80 -16.62
C GLY A 113 4.18 -6.95 -15.42
N GLY A 114 3.35 -7.50 -14.54
CA GLY A 114 3.00 -6.86 -13.27
C GLY A 114 4.16 -6.90 -12.28
N GLY A 115 4.29 -5.84 -11.49
CA GLY A 115 5.26 -5.77 -10.40
C GLY A 115 4.80 -6.52 -9.15
N PHE A 116 5.64 -6.56 -8.12
CA PHE A 116 5.26 -7.09 -6.81
C PHE A 116 4.63 -6.04 -5.89
N GLY A 117 4.65 -4.76 -6.26
CA GLY A 117 3.95 -3.68 -5.55
C GLY A 117 2.47 -3.59 -5.92
N GLY A 118 1.65 -3.20 -4.97
CA GLY A 118 0.23 -2.88 -5.20
C GLY A 118 0.04 -1.53 -5.90
N PRO A 119 -1.13 -1.32 -6.52
CA PRO A 119 -1.51 0.00 -7.03
C PRO A 119 -1.85 0.97 -5.89
N LEU A 120 -1.85 2.27 -6.23
CA LEU A 120 -2.24 3.35 -5.34
C LEU A 120 -3.25 4.25 -6.06
N PHE A 121 -4.39 4.55 -5.42
CA PHE A 121 -5.39 5.50 -5.89
C PHE A 121 -5.25 6.86 -5.22
N ASP A 122 -5.39 7.93 -5.98
CA ASP A 122 -5.67 9.26 -5.43
C ASP A 122 -7.19 9.54 -5.32
N GLY A 123 -7.54 10.68 -4.72
CA GLY A 123 -8.94 11.09 -4.50
C GLY A 123 -9.73 11.39 -5.78
N PHE A 124 -9.08 11.46 -6.94
CA PHE A 124 -9.67 11.61 -8.26
C PHE A 124 -9.75 10.29 -9.03
N ASP A 125 -9.38 9.18 -8.39
CA ASP A 125 -9.21 7.84 -8.96
C ASP A 125 -8.12 7.75 -10.04
N ASN A 126 -7.13 8.65 -10.03
CA ASN A 126 -5.91 8.37 -10.76
C ASN A 126 -5.13 7.27 -10.04
N LEU A 127 -4.46 6.45 -10.83
CA LEU A 127 -3.71 5.30 -10.40
C LEU A 127 -2.22 5.51 -10.59
N TYR A 128 -1.46 4.96 -9.64
CA TYR A 128 0.00 4.91 -9.69
C TYR A 128 0.44 3.47 -9.46
N VAL A 129 1.25 2.93 -10.37
CA VAL A 129 1.67 1.53 -10.32
C VAL A 129 3.10 1.35 -10.81
N GLY A 130 3.86 0.51 -10.10
CA GLY A 130 5.20 0.11 -10.49
C GLY A 130 5.20 -1.07 -11.46
N GLN A 131 6.11 -1.03 -12.42
CA GLN A 131 6.54 -2.18 -13.20
C GLN A 131 8.08 -2.22 -13.22
N PRO A 132 8.73 -3.31 -13.65
CA PRO A 132 10.18 -3.31 -13.81
C PRO A 132 10.66 -2.11 -14.63
N GLY A 133 11.55 -1.30 -14.07
CA GLY A 133 12.15 -0.15 -14.72
C GLY A 133 11.25 1.08 -14.88
N ALA A 134 10.04 1.12 -14.33
CA ALA A 134 9.19 2.31 -14.43
C ALA A 134 8.16 2.43 -13.31
N ILE A 135 7.80 3.68 -13.01
CA ILE A 135 6.55 4.06 -12.33
C ILE A 135 5.62 4.69 -13.36
N ILE A 136 4.33 4.36 -13.31
CA ILE A 136 3.34 4.80 -14.31
C ILE A 136 2.11 5.35 -13.59
N SER A 137 1.56 6.43 -14.11
CA SER A 137 0.26 6.96 -13.70
C SER A 137 -0.79 6.79 -14.80
N PHE A 138 -2.00 6.41 -14.39
CA PHE A 138 -3.18 6.29 -15.24
C PHE A 138 -4.31 7.13 -14.68
N PRO A 139 -5.13 7.78 -15.52
CA PRO A 139 -6.41 8.32 -15.10
C PRO A 139 -7.44 7.18 -15.06
N PRO A 140 -8.68 7.43 -14.61
CA PRO A 140 -9.74 6.42 -14.63
C PRO A 140 -10.10 5.87 -16.02
N THR A 141 -9.46 6.33 -17.08
CA THR A 141 -9.78 6.04 -18.49
C THR A 141 -8.74 5.22 -19.24
N GLN A 142 -7.84 4.54 -18.55
CA GLN A 142 -6.81 3.64 -19.14
C GLN A 142 -5.61 4.34 -19.80
N TRP A 143 -5.73 5.56 -20.32
CA TRP A 143 -4.62 6.24 -21.01
C TRP A 143 -3.51 6.61 -20.02
N THR A 144 -2.24 6.36 -20.39
CA THR A 144 -1.11 6.75 -19.54
C THR A 144 -1.07 8.28 -19.38
N ARG A 145 -1.12 8.77 -18.13
CA ARG A 145 -0.90 10.20 -17.83
C ARG A 145 0.57 10.54 -17.97
N TRP A 146 1.42 9.74 -17.35
CA TRP A 146 2.88 9.82 -17.44
C TRP A 146 3.51 8.47 -17.11
N ARG A 147 4.74 8.29 -17.55
CA ARG A 147 5.57 7.13 -17.29
C ARG A 147 7.01 7.57 -17.11
N GLU A 148 7.59 7.28 -15.94
CA GLU A 148 8.92 7.70 -15.59
C GLU A 148 9.83 6.50 -15.32
N PRO A 149 11.10 6.55 -15.77
CA PRO A 149 12.04 5.47 -15.53
C PRO A 149 12.48 5.45 -14.06
N VAL A 150 12.71 4.23 -13.55
CA VAL A 150 13.35 3.97 -12.25
C VAL A 150 14.33 2.81 -12.40
N ILE A 151 15.32 2.71 -11.52
CA ILE A 151 16.26 1.60 -11.55
C ILE A 151 15.73 0.48 -10.64
N GLY A 152 15.33 -0.62 -11.27
CA GLY A 152 14.78 -1.78 -10.56
C GLY A 152 13.24 -1.85 -10.59
N MET A 153 12.68 -2.65 -9.69
CA MET A 153 11.24 -2.87 -9.55
C MET A 153 10.69 -2.03 -8.40
N PRO A 154 9.74 -1.12 -8.65
CA PRO A 154 9.08 -0.38 -7.59
C PRO A 154 8.29 -1.27 -6.64
N THR A 155 8.34 -0.96 -5.35
CA THR A 155 7.38 -1.44 -4.34
C THR A 155 6.06 -0.65 -4.45
N THR A 156 5.10 -0.88 -3.57
CA THR A 156 3.87 -0.06 -3.54
C THR A 156 4.22 1.39 -3.20
N PRO A 157 3.89 2.35 -4.08
CA PRO A 157 4.20 3.76 -3.85
C PRO A 157 3.41 4.35 -2.67
N ARG A 158 3.88 5.49 -2.13
CA ARG A 158 3.22 6.19 -1.01
C ARG A 158 3.07 7.68 -1.30
N PHE A 159 1.92 8.26 -0.94
CA PHE A 159 1.79 9.71 -0.93
C PHE A 159 2.56 10.31 0.25
N LEU A 160 3.31 11.38 -0.04
CA LEU A 160 4.05 12.15 0.96
C LEU A 160 3.32 13.43 1.40
N GLY A 161 2.15 13.71 0.80
CA GLY A 161 1.50 15.02 0.85
C GLY A 161 2.04 15.95 -0.23
N ASP A 162 1.49 17.17 -0.31
CA ASP A 162 1.90 18.24 -1.24
C ASP A 162 1.96 17.80 -2.72
N GLY A 163 1.08 16.88 -3.14
CA GLY A 163 1.10 16.32 -4.48
C GLY A 163 2.36 15.52 -4.81
N ARG A 164 3.02 14.91 -3.82
CA ARG A 164 4.25 14.15 -3.99
C ARG A 164 4.05 12.66 -3.75
N LEU A 165 4.76 11.87 -4.54
CA LEU A 165 4.75 10.41 -4.54
C LEU A 165 6.13 9.88 -4.20
N LEU A 166 6.24 9.07 -3.14
CA LEU A 166 7.44 8.30 -2.83
C LEU A 166 7.41 6.99 -3.61
N VAL A 167 8.48 6.70 -4.30
CA VAL A 167 8.73 5.42 -4.96
C VAL A 167 10.03 4.84 -4.42
N SER A 168 9.97 3.63 -3.88
CA SER A 168 11.15 2.84 -3.51
C SER A 168 11.26 1.65 -4.45
N THR A 169 12.47 1.32 -4.87
CA THR A 169 12.72 0.13 -5.69
C THR A 169 13.35 -0.99 -4.87
N HIS A 170 13.22 -2.21 -5.35
CA HIS A 170 13.80 -3.39 -4.68
C HIS A 170 15.34 -3.31 -4.54
N LEU A 171 16.02 -2.54 -5.38
CA LEU A 171 17.45 -2.27 -5.28
C LEU A 171 17.81 -1.25 -4.20
N GLY A 172 16.82 -0.62 -3.57
CA GLY A 172 17.03 0.36 -2.51
C GLY A 172 17.13 1.81 -2.99
N GLN A 173 16.77 2.12 -4.23
CA GLN A 173 16.64 3.51 -4.70
C GLN A 173 15.31 4.11 -4.27
N LEU A 174 15.33 5.31 -3.72
CA LEU A 174 14.18 6.13 -3.39
C LEU A 174 14.13 7.38 -4.26
N LEU A 175 12.94 7.64 -4.81
CA LEU A 175 12.67 8.84 -5.62
C LEU A 175 11.37 9.50 -5.15
N VAL A 176 11.31 10.81 -5.27
CA VAL A 176 10.10 11.61 -5.07
C VAL A 176 9.64 12.14 -6.42
N PHE A 177 8.37 11.92 -6.75
CA PHE A 177 7.77 12.37 -8.01
C PHE A 177 6.67 13.40 -7.77
N ASP A 178 6.53 14.32 -8.69
CA ASP A 178 5.33 15.14 -8.83
C ASP A 178 4.18 14.29 -9.40
N THR A 179 3.04 14.26 -8.72
CA THR A 179 1.93 13.38 -9.10
C THR A 179 1.23 13.79 -10.38
N HIS A 180 1.30 15.07 -10.78
CA HIS A 180 0.64 15.58 -11.99
C HIS A 180 1.45 15.30 -13.25
N ARG A 181 2.77 15.50 -13.17
CA ARG A 181 3.65 15.47 -14.35
C ARG A 181 4.60 14.29 -14.39
N GLY A 182 4.72 13.56 -13.28
CA GLY A 182 5.71 12.49 -13.15
C GLY A 182 7.15 12.99 -12.99
N ALA A 183 7.37 14.30 -12.93
CA ALA A 183 8.71 14.85 -12.80
C ALA A 183 9.35 14.44 -11.46
N VAL A 184 10.62 14.04 -11.50
CA VAL A 184 11.41 13.79 -10.28
C VAL A 184 11.60 15.10 -9.53
N VAL A 185 11.33 15.09 -8.23
CA VAL A 185 11.51 16.20 -7.32
C VAL A 185 12.70 15.91 -6.41
N GLY A 186 13.68 16.80 -6.43
CA GLY A 186 14.93 16.60 -5.68
C GLY A 186 15.85 15.58 -6.34
N THR A 187 16.69 14.95 -5.52
CA THR A 187 17.66 13.94 -5.95
C THR A 187 17.23 12.55 -5.50
N ALA A 188 17.50 11.53 -6.32
CA ALA A 188 17.36 10.15 -5.91
C ALA A 188 18.26 9.86 -4.70
N LEU A 189 17.79 9.05 -3.78
CA LEU A 189 18.53 8.59 -2.61
C LEU A 189 18.69 7.08 -2.66
N ASP A 190 19.92 6.61 -2.74
CA ASP A 190 20.22 5.18 -2.68
C ASP A 190 20.46 4.75 -1.23
N LEU A 191 19.67 3.79 -0.74
CA LEU A 191 19.80 3.23 0.61
C LEU A 191 20.94 2.24 0.74
N VAL A 192 21.30 1.63 -0.38
CA VAL A 192 22.41 0.67 -0.48
C VAL A 192 23.32 1.06 -1.65
N GLU A 193 24.56 0.63 -1.59
CA GLU A 193 25.49 0.82 -2.71
C GLU A 193 25.17 -0.11 -3.88
N GLY A 194 25.58 0.29 -5.10
CA GLY A 194 25.48 -0.53 -6.30
C GLY A 194 24.11 -0.58 -6.94
N VAL A 195 23.32 0.48 -6.82
CA VAL A 195 22.14 0.70 -7.66
C VAL A 195 22.65 1.00 -9.07
N ASP A 196 22.47 0.03 -9.99
CA ASP A 196 23.02 0.09 -11.36
C ASP A 196 21.91 -0.18 -12.39
N PRO A 197 21.67 0.73 -13.34
CA PRO A 197 20.71 0.50 -14.42
C PRO A 197 21.09 -0.68 -15.33
N ALA A 198 22.38 -1.04 -15.44
CA ALA A 198 22.83 -2.20 -16.22
C ALA A 198 22.44 -3.54 -15.57
N ASP A 199 22.16 -3.54 -14.25
CA ASP A 199 21.76 -4.73 -13.49
C ASP A 199 20.44 -4.50 -12.72
N ALA A 200 19.50 -3.88 -13.38
CA ALA A 200 18.21 -3.44 -12.79
C ALA A 200 17.30 -4.61 -12.33
N THR A 201 17.61 -5.85 -12.69
CA THR A 201 16.84 -7.04 -12.28
C THR A 201 17.54 -7.88 -11.20
N ARG A 202 18.72 -7.45 -10.73
CA ARG A 202 19.47 -8.15 -9.70
C ARG A 202 18.62 -8.42 -8.46
N GLY A 203 18.59 -9.66 -8.01
CA GLY A 203 17.94 -10.05 -6.76
C GLY A 203 16.41 -10.06 -6.79
N LEU A 204 15.73 -9.84 -7.90
CA LEU A 204 14.27 -9.90 -7.99
C LEU A 204 13.68 -11.22 -7.46
N ALA A 205 14.32 -12.35 -7.71
CA ALA A 205 13.88 -13.66 -7.23
C ALA A 205 13.95 -13.79 -5.69
N ASP A 206 14.73 -12.94 -5.03
CA ASP A 206 14.90 -12.91 -3.59
C ASP A 206 13.87 -12.00 -2.88
N CYS A 207 13.09 -11.22 -3.62
CA CYS A 207 12.13 -10.27 -3.04
C CYS A 207 10.95 -10.99 -2.37
N ALA A 208 10.34 -11.98 -3.05
CA ALA A 208 9.22 -12.72 -2.48
C ALA A 208 9.59 -13.49 -1.19
N PRO A 209 10.73 -14.21 -1.11
CA PRO A 209 11.18 -14.84 0.12
C PRO A 209 11.86 -13.87 1.10
N ALA A 210 11.97 -12.59 0.79
CA ALA A 210 12.65 -11.56 1.59
C ALA A 210 14.08 -11.98 2.00
N ARG A 211 14.94 -12.20 0.99
CA ARG A 211 16.36 -12.58 1.15
C ARG A 211 17.31 -11.41 0.86
N ALA A 212 18.56 -11.58 1.21
CA ALA A 212 19.62 -10.56 1.10
C ALA A 212 19.84 -10.01 -0.33
N GLY A 213 19.54 -10.80 -1.37
CA GLY A 213 19.67 -10.36 -2.76
C GLY A 213 18.65 -9.27 -3.16
N CYS A 214 17.57 -9.10 -2.39
CA CYS A 214 16.58 -8.05 -2.57
C CYS A 214 16.66 -7.03 -1.41
N PRO A 215 17.41 -5.94 -1.54
CA PRO A 215 17.60 -4.96 -0.49
C PRO A 215 16.30 -4.40 0.10
N VAL A 216 15.29 -4.11 -0.72
CA VAL A 216 13.98 -3.59 -0.28
C VAL A 216 12.87 -4.46 -0.84
N ALA A 217 12.43 -5.44 -0.06
CA ALA A 217 11.36 -6.37 -0.44
C ALA A 217 9.95 -5.90 -0.02
N ALA A 218 9.85 -4.85 0.79
CA ALA A 218 8.60 -4.41 1.40
C ALA A 218 8.32 -2.92 1.15
N ALA A 219 7.05 -2.55 1.15
CA ALA A 219 6.65 -1.15 0.97
C ALA A 219 7.12 -0.29 2.16
N PRO A 220 7.63 0.94 1.91
CA PRO A 220 7.97 1.88 2.98
C PRO A 220 6.72 2.33 3.74
N ALA A 221 6.91 2.78 4.98
CA ALA A 221 5.90 3.52 5.72
C ALA A 221 6.24 5.01 5.72
N PHE A 222 5.22 5.85 5.62
CA PHE A 222 5.34 7.31 5.75
C PHE A 222 4.28 7.85 6.70
N SER A 223 4.69 8.70 7.64
CA SER A 223 3.76 9.45 8.50
C SER A 223 3.73 10.93 8.10
N PRO A 224 2.58 11.46 7.66
CA PRO A 224 2.44 12.89 7.41
C PRO A 224 2.53 13.72 8.69
N ALA A 225 2.20 13.16 9.86
CA ALA A 225 2.27 13.85 11.14
C ALA A 225 3.72 14.18 11.52
N SER A 226 4.65 13.27 11.29
CA SER A 226 6.06 13.46 11.65
C SER A 226 6.97 13.75 10.45
N GLY A 227 6.52 13.49 9.23
CA GLY A 227 7.35 13.52 8.01
C GLY A 227 8.41 12.39 7.97
N MET A 228 8.27 11.37 8.81
CA MET A 228 9.18 10.22 8.82
C MET A 228 8.80 9.22 7.74
N VAL A 229 9.82 8.74 7.03
CA VAL A 229 9.76 7.57 6.16
C VAL A 229 10.60 6.48 6.80
N VAL A 230 10.06 5.26 6.88
CA VAL A 230 10.77 4.10 7.41
C VAL A 230 10.79 2.99 6.38
N VAL A 231 11.96 2.45 6.11
CA VAL A 231 12.19 1.39 5.12
C VAL A 231 12.86 0.20 5.78
N ASN A 232 12.35 -1.00 5.50
CA ASN A 232 13.01 -2.25 5.85
C ASN A 232 14.05 -2.55 4.76
N VAL A 233 15.33 -2.60 5.14
CA VAL A 233 16.46 -2.67 4.20
C VAL A 233 17.42 -3.79 4.59
N TRP A 234 17.72 -4.66 3.66
CA TRP A 234 18.82 -5.60 3.79
C TRP A 234 20.09 -5.00 3.18
N GLN A 235 20.98 -4.53 4.03
CA GLN A 235 22.26 -3.98 3.58
C GLN A 235 23.16 -5.09 2.99
N PRO A 236 23.88 -4.85 1.88
CA PRO A 236 24.84 -5.82 1.35
C PRO A 236 25.84 -6.28 2.41
N GLY A 237 25.98 -7.61 2.54
CA GLY A 237 26.88 -8.22 3.54
C GLY A 237 26.35 -8.24 4.97
N ALA A 238 25.22 -7.61 5.27
CA ALA A 238 24.62 -7.71 6.60
C ALA A 238 23.99 -9.11 6.81
N PRO A 239 24.03 -9.65 8.05
CA PRO A 239 23.46 -10.95 8.35
C PRO A 239 21.92 -10.94 8.32
N ALA A 240 21.30 -9.78 8.44
CA ALA A 240 19.86 -9.61 8.51
C ALA A 240 19.41 -8.22 8.04
N ALA A 241 18.13 -8.10 7.72
CA ALA A 241 17.52 -6.82 7.37
C ALA A 241 17.34 -5.93 8.60
N GLY A 242 17.63 -4.64 8.45
CA GLY A 242 17.43 -3.59 9.46
C GLY A 242 16.42 -2.55 8.99
N LEU A 243 16.28 -1.49 9.76
CA LEU A 243 15.43 -0.36 9.44
C LEU A 243 16.27 0.89 9.13
N VAL A 244 15.85 1.65 8.14
CA VAL A 244 16.38 2.97 7.80
C VAL A 244 15.29 4.01 8.00
N GLY A 245 15.55 4.99 8.84
CA GLY A 245 14.70 6.15 9.04
C GLY A 245 15.16 7.33 8.22
N LEU A 246 14.22 7.96 7.54
CA LEU A 246 14.46 9.13 6.69
C LEU A 246 13.47 10.23 7.06
N LYS A 247 13.85 11.46 6.81
CA LYS A 247 12.98 12.63 6.95
C LYS A 247 12.63 13.18 5.58
N TYR A 248 11.35 13.36 5.34
CA TYR A 248 10.84 14.08 4.19
C TYR A 248 10.54 15.51 4.56
N ARG A 249 11.11 16.46 3.82
CA ARG A 249 10.85 17.91 3.95
C ARG A 249 10.98 18.58 2.60
N GLY A 250 9.93 19.29 2.14
CA GLY A 250 9.99 20.14 0.95
C GLY A 250 10.46 19.46 -0.33
N GLY A 251 10.07 18.22 -0.56
CA GLY A 251 10.48 17.45 -1.73
C GLY A 251 11.81 16.69 -1.59
N GLN A 252 12.49 16.82 -0.45
CA GLN A 252 13.79 16.18 -0.20
C GLN A 252 13.68 15.07 0.86
N LEU A 253 14.44 14.00 0.65
CA LEU A 253 14.64 12.93 1.62
C LEU A 253 16.04 13.03 2.21
N SER A 254 16.16 12.97 3.54
CA SER A 254 17.43 12.87 4.24
C SER A 254 17.45 11.65 5.14
N ARG A 255 18.56 10.91 5.16
CA ARG A 255 18.75 9.80 6.09
C ARG A 255 19.01 10.37 7.49
N GLU A 256 18.21 9.92 8.48
CA GLU A 256 18.34 10.36 9.87
C GLU A 256 19.09 9.28 10.69
N TRP A 257 18.74 8.01 10.49
CA TRP A 257 19.32 6.89 11.24
C TRP A 257 19.24 5.56 10.50
N THR A 258 20.02 4.61 10.94
CA THR A 258 19.92 3.18 10.57
C THR A 258 19.91 2.37 11.86
N SER A 259 19.08 1.34 11.95
CA SER A 259 18.92 0.50 13.13
C SER A 259 18.89 -0.98 12.74
N ASP A 260 19.71 -1.78 13.39
CA ASP A 260 19.76 -3.24 13.34
C ASP A 260 19.22 -3.88 14.64
N ALA A 261 18.52 -3.09 15.45
CA ALA A 261 18.05 -3.48 16.78
C ALA A 261 16.96 -4.57 16.79
N VAL A 262 16.31 -4.82 15.63
CA VAL A 262 15.27 -5.85 15.52
C VAL A 262 15.92 -7.23 15.48
N GLY A 263 15.59 -8.05 16.47
CA GLY A 263 16.20 -9.37 16.65
C GLY A 263 16.07 -10.30 15.44
N ALA A 264 17.19 -10.87 15.03
CA ALA A 264 17.35 -11.74 13.85
C ALA A 264 16.89 -11.12 12.52
N GLY A 265 16.58 -9.81 12.48
CA GLY A 265 16.20 -9.04 11.32
C GLY A 265 14.69 -8.75 11.19
N ALA A 266 14.39 -7.57 10.65
CA ALA A 266 13.05 -7.09 10.42
C ALA A 266 12.36 -7.87 9.28
N LEU A 267 11.05 -8.11 9.43
CA LEU A 267 10.19 -8.79 8.45
C LEU A 267 9.04 -7.89 8.00
N GLY A 268 8.77 -7.92 6.70
CA GLY A 268 7.65 -7.21 6.08
C GLY A 268 7.79 -5.69 6.10
N SER A 269 6.68 -5.00 5.86
CA SER A 269 6.63 -3.54 5.89
C SER A 269 6.61 -3.02 7.32
N PRO A 270 7.37 -1.96 7.64
CA PRO A 270 7.20 -1.27 8.91
C PRO A 270 5.84 -0.57 8.95
N VAL A 271 5.31 -0.36 10.16
CA VAL A 271 4.06 0.35 10.41
C VAL A 271 4.35 1.53 11.33
N LEU A 272 3.82 2.71 11.00
CA LEU A 272 3.93 3.89 11.86
C LEU A 272 2.64 4.11 12.66
N SER A 273 2.77 4.51 13.93
CA SER A 273 1.64 4.97 14.74
C SER A 273 0.98 6.21 14.13
N ALA A 274 -0.25 6.52 14.53
CA ALA A 274 -1.02 7.65 14.01
C ALA A 274 -0.33 9.01 14.21
N ASP A 275 0.41 9.17 15.30
CA ASP A 275 1.24 10.35 15.60
C ASP A 275 2.63 10.31 14.91
N GLY A 276 2.97 9.18 14.29
CA GLY A 276 4.25 8.96 13.63
C GLY A 276 5.45 8.85 14.59
N ALA A 277 5.22 8.64 15.87
CA ALA A 277 6.27 8.59 16.90
C ALA A 277 6.82 7.18 17.14
N THR A 278 6.04 6.15 16.82
CA THR A 278 6.40 4.74 17.04
C THR A 278 6.38 3.95 15.74
N ILE A 279 7.39 3.10 15.57
CA ILE A 279 7.47 2.10 14.49
C ILE A 279 7.14 0.74 15.08
N TYR A 280 6.25 -0.01 14.42
CA TYR A 280 5.99 -1.41 14.74
C TYR A 280 6.48 -2.29 13.60
N VAL A 281 7.20 -3.36 13.94
CA VAL A 281 7.75 -4.30 12.96
C VAL A 281 7.89 -5.69 13.56
N ASN A 282 7.69 -6.72 12.76
CA ASN A 282 7.92 -8.08 13.17
C ASN A 282 9.41 -8.45 12.98
N GLY A 283 9.94 -9.23 13.91
CA GLY A 283 11.28 -9.79 13.83
C GLY A 283 11.27 -11.28 13.46
N ARG A 284 12.36 -11.76 12.85
CA ARG A 284 12.58 -13.19 12.60
C ARG A 284 12.73 -14.01 13.90
N ASP A 285 12.93 -13.35 15.02
CA ASP A 285 12.97 -13.91 16.39
C ASP A 285 11.60 -14.19 16.99
N GLN A 286 10.51 -14.14 16.17
CA GLN A 286 9.14 -14.36 16.59
C GLN A 286 8.65 -13.33 17.63
N ARG A 287 9.08 -12.09 17.49
CA ARG A 287 8.67 -10.99 18.34
C ARG A 287 8.06 -9.85 17.51
N LEU A 288 7.12 -9.15 18.11
CA LEU A 288 6.70 -7.83 17.68
C LEU A 288 7.58 -6.80 18.40
N TRP A 289 8.17 -5.91 17.64
CA TRP A 289 9.05 -4.84 18.11
C TRP A 289 8.39 -3.48 17.94
N ALA A 290 8.57 -2.61 18.92
CA ALA A 290 8.27 -1.20 18.82
C ALA A 290 9.56 -0.39 19.00
N LEU A 291 9.77 0.59 18.10
CA LEU A 291 10.94 1.46 18.11
C LEU A 291 10.51 2.92 18.08
N HIS A 292 11.34 3.80 18.61
CA HIS A 292 11.18 5.24 18.42
C HIS A 292 11.41 5.60 16.96
N ALA A 293 10.45 6.30 16.33
CA ALA A 293 10.59 6.73 14.94
C ALA A 293 11.68 7.80 14.77
N ALA A 294 12.00 8.54 15.83
CA ALA A 294 12.97 9.63 15.79
C ALA A 294 14.43 9.16 15.67
N ASP A 295 14.77 8.00 16.24
CA ASP A 295 16.17 7.54 16.32
C ASP A 295 16.36 6.02 16.12
N GLY A 296 15.27 5.28 15.86
CA GLY A 296 15.32 3.83 15.61
C GLY A 296 15.66 2.98 16.84
N LYS A 297 15.67 3.55 18.05
CA LYS A 297 15.93 2.80 19.29
C LYS A 297 14.70 2.02 19.73
N VAL A 298 14.95 0.87 20.35
CA VAL A 298 13.89 0.01 20.87
C VAL A 298 13.15 0.69 22.01
N LYS A 299 11.82 0.69 21.94
CA LYS A 299 10.90 1.01 23.04
C LYS A 299 10.61 -0.25 23.85
N TRP A 300 10.12 -1.28 23.16
CA TRP A 300 9.78 -2.57 23.74
C TRP A 300 9.73 -3.67 22.67
N SER A 301 9.66 -4.91 23.10
CA SER A 301 9.29 -6.03 22.25
C SER A 301 8.53 -7.09 23.04
N VAL A 302 7.57 -7.78 22.36
CA VAL A 302 6.78 -8.86 22.96
C VAL A 302 6.86 -10.12 22.11
N PRO A 303 6.88 -11.32 22.73
CA PRO A 303 6.89 -12.58 22.01
C PRO A 303 5.54 -12.83 21.35
N LEU A 304 5.55 -13.26 20.10
CA LEU A 304 4.37 -13.74 19.37
C LEU A 304 4.20 -15.25 19.49
N GLY A 305 5.32 -15.99 19.58
CA GLY A 305 5.34 -17.47 19.55
C GLY A 305 5.19 -18.06 18.14
N PHE A 306 5.27 -17.21 17.10
CA PHE A 306 5.28 -17.59 15.69
C PHE A 306 6.00 -16.52 14.86
N THR A 307 6.42 -16.85 13.66
CA THR A 307 7.03 -15.89 12.72
C THR A 307 5.93 -15.16 11.92
N ALA A 308 5.68 -13.90 12.25
CA ALA A 308 4.78 -13.04 11.47
C ALA A 308 5.53 -12.49 10.25
N GLN A 309 5.09 -12.87 9.05
CA GLN A 309 5.70 -12.47 7.77
C GLN A 309 5.07 -11.21 7.19
N THR A 310 3.83 -10.89 7.60
CA THR A 310 3.13 -9.68 7.17
C THR A 310 3.04 -8.67 8.33
N PRO A 311 2.93 -7.35 8.04
CA PRO A 311 2.90 -6.34 9.07
C PRO A 311 1.70 -6.50 10.03
N PRO A 312 1.81 -6.00 11.28
CA PRO A 312 0.66 -5.90 12.17
C PRO A 312 -0.30 -4.81 11.70
N THR A 313 -1.56 -4.88 12.15
CA THR A 313 -2.50 -3.77 12.05
C THR A 313 -2.35 -2.87 13.25
N VAL A 314 -2.39 -1.55 13.06
CA VAL A 314 -2.27 -0.59 14.17
C VAL A 314 -3.41 0.43 14.10
N THR A 315 -4.22 0.49 15.15
CA THR A 315 -5.30 1.48 15.23
C THR A 315 -4.80 2.81 15.82
N PRO A 316 -5.51 3.93 15.60
CA PRO A 316 -5.14 5.22 16.21
C PRO A 316 -5.14 5.22 17.74
N GLN A 317 -5.84 4.26 18.37
CA GLN A 317 -5.91 4.11 19.82
C GLN A 317 -4.83 3.20 20.40
N GLY A 318 -3.86 2.76 19.58
CA GLY A 318 -2.75 1.91 20.03
C GLY A 318 -3.11 0.43 20.21
N LEU A 319 -4.23 -0.04 19.67
CA LEU A 319 -4.48 -1.48 19.55
C LEU A 319 -3.70 -2.02 18.35
N ILE A 320 -2.95 -3.07 18.58
CA ILE A 320 -2.10 -3.74 17.59
C ILE A 320 -2.63 -5.16 17.40
N VAL A 321 -3.10 -5.49 16.19
CA VAL A 321 -3.48 -6.87 15.83
C VAL A 321 -2.28 -7.53 15.14
N SER A 322 -1.93 -8.74 15.55
CA SER A 322 -0.76 -9.46 15.03
C SER A 322 -0.81 -9.64 13.52
N GLY A 323 0.36 -9.61 12.87
CA GLY A 323 0.50 -9.96 11.46
C GLY A 323 0.32 -11.46 11.20
N GLY A 324 0.19 -11.82 9.93
CA GLY A 324 0.00 -13.19 9.48
C GLY A 324 1.29 -13.93 9.12
N GLY A 325 1.19 -15.24 9.07
CA GLY A 325 2.25 -16.18 8.68
C GLY A 325 1.74 -17.62 8.74
N PRO A 326 2.52 -18.62 8.31
CA PRO A 326 2.06 -20.01 8.21
C PRO A 326 1.46 -20.58 9.51
N ASP A 327 2.04 -20.21 10.66
CA ASP A 327 1.62 -20.64 11.99
C ASP A 327 1.09 -19.48 12.85
N ALA A 328 0.82 -18.33 12.24
CA ALA A 328 0.43 -17.13 12.97
C ALA A 328 -0.96 -17.29 13.58
N ARG A 329 -1.10 -16.90 14.85
CA ARG A 329 -2.35 -16.87 15.59
C ARG A 329 -2.90 -15.46 15.64
N LEU A 330 -4.21 -15.34 15.52
CA LEU A 330 -4.88 -14.05 15.66
C LEU A 330 -4.78 -13.59 17.11
N GLY A 331 -4.19 -12.43 17.34
CA GLY A 331 -4.04 -11.87 18.68
C GLY A 331 -3.88 -10.36 18.64
N ALA A 332 -4.09 -9.71 19.78
CA ALA A 332 -3.92 -8.27 19.89
C ALA A 332 -3.18 -7.84 21.16
N PHE A 333 -2.57 -6.67 21.05
CA PHE A 333 -1.80 -6.02 22.11
C PHE A 333 -2.23 -4.57 22.23
N HIS A 334 -2.10 -4.00 23.43
CA HIS A 334 -2.22 -2.56 23.66
C HIS A 334 -0.83 -1.97 23.87
N ASP A 335 -0.44 -1.01 23.06
CA ASP A 335 0.75 -0.19 23.32
C ASP A 335 0.53 0.72 24.52
N LYS A 336 1.39 0.62 25.52
CA LYS A 336 1.40 1.44 26.73
C LYS A 336 2.54 2.46 26.76
N GLY A 337 3.26 2.58 25.64
CA GLY A 337 4.37 3.49 25.47
C GLY A 337 5.74 2.86 25.73
N ASP A 338 5.98 2.30 26.88
CA ASP A 338 7.23 1.62 27.29
C ASP A 338 7.13 0.10 27.31
N HIS A 339 5.94 -0.46 27.16
CA HIS A 339 5.66 -1.87 27.04
C HIS A 339 4.36 -2.10 26.23
N ALA A 340 4.03 -3.36 25.96
CA ALA A 340 2.74 -3.73 25.40
C ALA A 340 2.09 -4.82 26.28
N ASP A 341 0.80 -4.63 26.55
CA ASP A 341 -0.04 -5.62 27.21
C ASP A 341 -0.70 -6.52 26.17
N SER A 342 -0.72 -7.83 26.42
CA SER A 342 -1.54 -8.75 25.63
C SER A 342 -3.02 -8.46 25.92
N ALA A 343 -3.78 -8.07 24.91
CA ALA A 343 -5.22 -7.83 25.04
C ALA A 343 -6.00 -9.16 25.00
N TRP A 344 -5.72 -9.96 23.97
CA TRP A 344 -6.35 -11.28 23.78
C TRP A 344 -5.57 -12.09 22.73
N ARG A 345 -5.82 -13.40 22.70
CA ARG A 345 -5.25 -14.34 21.71
C ARG A 345 -6.27 -15.42 21.35
N ARG A 346 -6.30 -15.81 20.09
CA ARG A 346 -7.12 -16.87 19.49
C ARG A 346 -6.21 -17.97 18.94
N ASP A 347 -6.01 -19.02 19.71
CA ASP A 347 -5.18 -20.16 19.28
C ASP A 347 -5.91 -21.09 18.28
N ASP A 348 -7.23 -20.95 18.18
CA ASP A 348 -8.10 -21.64 17.22
C ASP A 348 -8.13 -20.98 15.83
N VAL A 349 -7.56 -19.78 15.65
CA VAL A 349 -7.58 -19.03 14.39
C VAL A 349 -6.16 -18.83 13.88
N THR A 350 -5.84 -19.49 12.76
CA THR A 350 -4.61 -19.25 12.01
C THR A 350 -4.85 -18.21 10.91
N VAL A 351 -4.01 -17.18 10.84
CA VAL A 351 -4.08 -16.08 9.86
C VAL A 351 -2.83 -16.05 9.00
N LEU A 352 -3.00 -15.93 7.68
CA LEU A 352 -1.89 -16.00 6.72
C LEU A 352 -1.46 -14.60 6.24
N SER A 353 -2.30 -13.57 6.47
CA SER A 353 -2.08 -12.20 6.01
C SER A 353 -2.41 -11.19 7.11
N THR A 354 -2.04 -9.94 6.89
CA THR A 354 -2.43 -8.83 7.76
C THR A 354 -3.94 -8.74 7.87
N SER A 355 -4.46 -8.60 9.09
CA SER A 355 -5.86 -8.25 9.35
C SER A 355 -6.12 -6.79 8.97
N SER A 356 -7.39 -6.42 8.78
CA SER A 356 -7.79 -5.03 8.57
C SER A 356 -8.79 -4.63 9.64
N VAL A 357 -8.69 -3.41 10.18
CA VAL A 357 -9.61 -2.90 11.20
C VAL A 357 -10.32 -1.66 10.64
N ALA A 358 -11.65 -1.66 10.76
CA ALA A 358 -12.50 -0.56 10.39
C ALA A 358 -12.84 0.34 11.59
N GLY A 359 -13.07 1.61 11.35
CA GLY A 359 -13.69 2.51 12.29
C GLY A 359 -15.02 1.95 12.79
N GLY A 360 -15.35 2.18 14.06
CA GLY A 360 -16.54 1.59 14.69
C GLY A 360 -16.31 0.17 15.24
N GLY A 361 -15.07 -0.37 15.24
CA GLY A 361 -14.69 -1.53 16.01
C GLY A 361 -15.01 -2.87 15.37
N LEU A 362 -14.74 -3.04 14.07
CA LEU A 362 -14.79 -4.35 13.39
C LEU A 362 -13.45 -4.69 12.77
N GLY A 363 -12.98 -5.90 12.99
CA GLY A 363 -11.81 -6.49 12.37
C GLY A 363 -12.19 -7.51 11.29
N TYR A 364 -11.34 -7.62 10.27
CA TYR A 364 -11.51 -8.53 9.14
C TYR A 364 -10.19 -9.23 8.84
N THR A 365 -10.25 -10.53 8.64
CA THR A 365 -9.10 -11.32 8.22
C THR A 365 -9.54 -12.52 7.39
N VAL A 366 -8.65 -13.07 6.58
CA VAL A 366 -8.89 -14.38 5.94
C VAL A 366 -8.09 -15.41 6.69
N THR A 367 -8.79 -16.43 7.19
CA THR A 367 -8.19 -17.54 7.94
C THR A 367 -7.50 -18.53 7.00
N ALA A 368 -6.64 -19.39 7.55
CA ALA A 368 -6.01 -20.49 6.80
C ALA A 368 -7.06 -21.48 6.21
N GLY A 369 -8.26 -21.56 6.78
CA GLY A 369 -9.38 -22.32 6.24
C GLY A 369 -10.15 -21.61 5.12
N MET A 370 -9.62 -20.54 4.55
CA MET A 370 -10.25 -19.75 3.47
C MET A 370 -11.65 -19.25 3.84
N ASN A 371 -11.79 -18.71 5.04
CA ASN A 371 -12.97 -17.99 5.47
C ASN A 371 -12.62 -16.51 5.75
N LEU A 372 -13.44 -15.61 5.25
CA LEU A 372 -13.43 -14.21 5.70
C LEU A 372 -14.05 -14.19 7.10
N LEU A 373 -13.23 -13.95 8.11
CA LEU A 373 -13.64 -13.81 9.50
C LEU A 373 -13.86 -12.32 9.80
N VAL A 374 -15.05 -12.00 10.33
CA VAL A 374 -15.36 -10.72 10.96
C VAL A 374 -15.27 -10.90 12.46
N PHE A 375 -14.49 -10.08 13.15
CA PHE A 375 -14.26 -10.20 14.58
C PHE A 375 -14.31 -8.84 15.28
N ASP A 376 -14.56 -8.87 16.58
CA ASP A 376 -14.44 -7.72 17.46
C ASP A 376 -12.96 -7.54 17.85
N PRO A 377 -12.29 -6.46 17.42
CA PRO A 377 -10.87 -6.26 17.72
C PRO A 377 -10.58 -5.96 19.20
N ALA A 378 -11.59 -5.60 20.01
CA ALA A 378 -11.41 -5.36 21.44
C ALA A 378 -11.23 -6.64 22.25
N ASN A 379 -11.81 -7.78 21.81
CA ASN A 379 -11.81 -9.03 22.56
C ASN A 379 -11.55 -10.29 21.71
N GLY A 380 -11.43 -10.14 20.39
CA GLY A 380 -11.18 -11.24 19.45
C GLY A 380 -12.38 -12.13 19.15
N HIS A 381 -13.58 -11.82 19.64
CA HIS A 381 -14.76 -12.64 19.41
C HIS A 381 -15.17 -12.63 17.94
N THR A 382 -15.57 -13.79 17.42
CA THR A 382 -16.13 -13.91 16.09
C THR A 382 -17.51 -13.24 16.02
N VAL A 383 -17.66 -12.26 15.14
CA VAL A 383 -18.95 -11.65 14.80
C VAL A 383 -19.64 -12.46 13.70
N ASN A 384 -18.93 -12.77 12.63
CA ASN A 384 -19.40 -13.61 11.53
C ASN A 384 -18.23 -14.28 10.80
N SER A 385 -18.54 -15.32 10.02
CA SER A 385 -17.57 -15.99 9.16
C SER A 385 -18.24 -16.36 7.83
N TYR A 386 -17.53 -16.12 6.72
CA TYR A 386 -18.04 -16.31 5.37
C TYR A 386 -17.03 -17.12 4.56
N PRO A 387 -17.42 -18.24 3.94
CA PRO A 387 -16.53 -19.03 3.10
C PRO A 387 -16.12 -18.22 1.85
N LEU A 388 -14.89 -18.44 1.38
CA LEU A 388 -14.39 -17.98 0.08
C LEU A 388 -14.47 -19.15 -0.90
N PRO A 389 -15.54 -19.27 -1.70
CA PRO A 389 -15.77 -20.45 -2.54
C PRO A 389 -14.70 -20.58 -3.62
N GLY A 390 -14.09 -21.77 -3.73
CA GLY A 390 -13.04 -22.04 -4.70
C GLY A 390 -11.74 -21.29 -4.49
N ALA A 391 -11.50 -20.72 -3.28
CA ALA A 391 -10.26 -20.02 -2.99
C ALA A 391 -9.07 -20.98 -3.03
N THR A 392 -8.03 -20.54 -3.72
CA THR A 392 -6.71 -21.17 -3.80
C THR A 392 -5.64 -20.12 -3.56
N GLY A 393 -4.40 -20.56 -3.34
CA GLY A 393 -3.29 -19.66 -3.03
C GLY A 393 -3.35 -19.08 -1.60
N SER A 394 -2.50 -18.12 -1.32
CA SER A 394 -2.43 -17.47 -0.01
C SER A 394 -3.28 -16.18 0.01
N PRO A 395 -4.01 -15.89 1.09
CA PRO A 395 -4.69 -14.61 1.26
C PRO A 395 -3.69 -13.44 1.22
N LEU A 396 -4.11 -12.34 0.59
CA LEU A 396 -3.32 -11.09 0.47
C LEU A 396 -3.81 -9.96 1.39
N GLY A 397 -4.67 -10.29 2.35
CA GLY A 397 -5.33 -9.34 3.22
C GLY A 397 -6.73 -8.96 2.74
N VAL A 398 -7.30 -8.00 3.42
CA VAL A 398 -8.66 -7.52 3.21
C VAL A 398 -8.64 -6.02 2.98
N SER A 399 -9.28 -5.54 1.91
CA SER A 399 -9.41 -4.12 1.60
C SER A 399 -10.80 -3.62 1.98
N LEU A 400 -10.88 -2.46 2.64
CA LEU A 400 -12.11 -1.93 3.21
C LEU A 400 -12.58 -0.68 2.42
N GLY A 401 -13.72 -0.80 1.74
CA GLY A 401 -14.33 0.31 1.02
C GLY A 401 -14.97 1.33 1.95
N LYS A 402 -14.99 2.60 1.55
CA LYS A 402 -15.66 3.68 2.29
C LYS A 402 -17.18 3.47 2.43
N ASP A 403 -17.76 2.63 1.57
CA ASP A 403 -19.17 2.24 1.52
C ASP A 403 -19.45 0.96 2.34
N ARG A 404 -18.52 0.58 3.23
CA ARG A 404 -18.56 -0.60 4.10
C ARG A 404 -18.41 -1.94 3.35
N ARG A 405 -18.10 -1.92 2.06
CA ARG A 405 -17.74 -3.11 1.30
C ARG A 405 -16.41 -3.69 1.76
N VAL A 406 -16.32 -5.00 1.65
CA VAL A 406 -15.15 -5.77 2.02
C VAL A 406 -14.68 -6.55 0.82
N VAL A 407 -13.41 -6.40 0.44
CA VAL A 407 -12.81 -7.12 -0.68
C VAL A 407 -11.65 -7.95 -0.18
N ALA A 408 -11.70 -9.26 -0.42
CA ALA A 408 -10.61 -10.18 -0.16
C ALA A 408 -9.99 -10.67 -1.47
N ALA A 409 -8.70 -10.94 -1.48
CA ALA A 409 -8.00 -11.49 -2.65
C ALA A 409 -7.00 -12.57 -2.22
N THR A 410 -6.68 -13.48 -3.16
CA THR A 410 -5.65 -14.51 -2.99
C THR A 410 -4.51 -14.32 -3.98
N SER A 411 -3.34 -14.88 -3.68
CA SER A 411 -2.15 -14.83 -4.54
C SER A 411 -2.37 -15.44 -5.93
N ASP A 412 -3.33 -16.36 -6.07
CA ASP A 412 -3.71 -16.96 -7.36
C ASP A 412 -4.69 -16.11 -8.17
N GLY A 413 -4.95 -14.87 -7.68
CA GLY A 413 -5.76 -13.90 -8.40
C GLY A 413 -7.27 -14.08 -8.26
N GLN A 414 -7.74 -14.83 -7.25
CA GLN A 414 -9.17 -14.85 -6.93
C GLN A 414 -9.54 -13.63 -6.08
N ILE A 415 -10.63 -12.95 -6.47
CA ILE A 415 -11.13 -11.77 -5.80
C ILE A 415 -12.59 -11.99 -5.38
N TYR A 416 -12.89 -11.64 -4.14
CA TYR A 416 -14.20 -11.77 -3.51
C TYR A 416 -14.66 -10.41 -3.03
N SER A 417 -15.82 -9.96 -3.46
CA SER A 417 -16.44 -8.72 -2.99
C SER A 417 -17.69 -9.00 -2.21
N PHE A 418 -17.76 -8.41 -1.02
CA PHE A 418 -18.88 -8.54 -0.11
C PHE A 418 -19.54 -7.18 0.08
N ASP A 419 -20.87 -7.14 -0.05
CA ASP A 419 -21.69 -5.99 0.28
C ASP A 419 -22.16 -6.07 1.74
N PRO A 420 -22.40 -4.93 2.42
CA PRO A 420 -23.17 -4.92 3.67
C PRO A 420 -24.55 -5.55 3.46
N ALA A 421 -24.97 -6.43 4.41
CA ALA A 421 -26.30 -7.05 4.41
C ALA A 421 -27.36 -6.10 4.99
#